data_87b980cc6af9c4116efdf2adf87a92a8
#
_entry.id   87b980cc6af9c4116efdf2adf87a92a8
#
_cell.length_a   1.000
_cell.length_b   1.000
_cell.length_c   1.000
_cell.angle_alpha   90.00
_cell.angle_beta   90.00
_cell.angle_gamma   90.00
#
_symmetry.space_group_name_H-M   'P 1'
#
loop_
_entity.id
_entity.type
_entity.pdbx_description
1 polymer ?
#
loop_
_entity_poly.entity_id
_entity_poly.type
_entity_poly.pdbx_seq_one_letter_code
_entity_poly.pdbx_strand_id
1 'polypeptide(L)'
;VRLAVTGASVVPTELIRRMRAELGFDSVLTAYGLTECWAYATGCRPGDSDEIVSLTSGRAVDGVEVTVVAPGGGPLPAGEAGEVLVRGYNVMVGYWNDPEATAAAIDADGWLHTGDVGKLDAAGNLSITDRLKDMYVVGGFNAYPAEVEQVLVRHEAVSEAAVIGV
;
A
#
# COMPACT_ATOMS: atom_id res chain seq x y z
N VAL A 1 9.63 18.35 17.36
CA VAL A 1 9.75 17.01 16.78
C VAL A 1 10.13 17.19 15.32
N ARG A 2 11.22 16.56 14.88
CA ARG A 2 11.77 16.80 13.53
C ARG A 2 11.14 15.93 12.45
N LEU A 3 10.68 14.74 12.81
CA LEU A 3 10.17 13.73 11.89
C LEU A 3 8.84 13.18 12.37
N ALA A 4 7.89 13.08 11.48
CA ALA A 4 6.67 12.29 11.65
C ALA A 4 6.59 11.22 10.57
N VAL A 5 6.16 10.02 10.95
CA VAL A 5 5.81 8.95 10.01
C VAL A 5 4.32 8.65 10.21
N THR A 6 3.58 8.62 9.13
CA THR A 6 2.15 8.29 9.11
C THR A 6 1.89 7.20 8.08
N GLY A 7 0.78 6.49 8.21
CA GLY A 7 0.44 5.38 7.32
C GLY A 7 -0.86 4.70 7.77
N ALA A 8 -1.05 3.45 7.36
CA ALA A 8 -2.22 2.61 7.61
C ALA A 8 -3.53 3.06 6.94
N SER A 9 -3.56 4.22 6.31
CA SER A 9 -4.69 4.71 5.50
C SER A 9 -4.22 5.79 4.52
N VAL A 10 -5.11 6.21 3.62
CA VAL A 10 -4.83 7.33 2.70
C VAL A 10 -4.60 8.61 3.51
N VAL A 11 -3.47 9.27 3.23
CA VAL A 11 -3.06 10.50 3.92
C VAL A 11 -3.29 11.69 2.99
N PRO A 12 -4.28 12.58 3.27
CA PRO A 12 -4.53 13.73 2.43
C PRO A 12 -3.32 14.69 2.35
N THR A 13 -3.02 15.20 1.17
CA THR A 13 -1.91 16.17 0.95
C THR A 13 -2.02 17.37 1.88
N GLU A 14 -3.23 17.84 2.14
CA GLU A 14 -3.48 18.96 3.06
C GLU A 14 -3.06 18.62 4.49
N LEU A 15 -3.25 17.38 4.95
CA LEU A 15 -2.77 16.94 6.26
C LEU A 15 -1.25 17.04 6.35
N ILE A 16 -0.52 16.56 5.34
CA ILE A 16 0.95 16.66 5.28
C ILE A 16 1.40 18.11 5.38
N ARG A 17 0.76 19.00 4.60
CA ARG A 17 1.07 20.43 4.61
C ARG A 17 0.83 21.07 5.97
N ARG A 18 -0.31 20.76 6.60
CA ARG A 18 -0.66 21.28 7.93
C ARG A 18 0.27 20.75 9.01
N MET A 19 0.65 19.48 8.97
CA MET A 19 1.62 18.91 9.91
C MET A 19 2.94 19.67 9.86
N ARG A 20 3.43 20.02 8.67
CA ARG A 20 4.65 20.83 8.52
C ARG A 20 4.44 22.27 9.02
N ALA A 21 3.36 22.93 8.58
CA ALA A 21 3.13 24.34 8.85
C ALA A 21 2.70 24.63 10.30
N GLU A 22 1.80 23.82 10.86
CA GLU A 22 1.18 24.08 12.16
C GLU A 22 1.91 23.36 13.31
N LEU A 23 2.45 22.16 13.07
CA LEU A 23 3.14 21.36 14.09
C LEU A 23 4.67 21.45 13.99
N GLY A 24 5.19 22.10 12.95
CA GLY A 24 6.62 22.35 12.80
C GLY A 24 7.46 21.09 12.54
N PHE A 25 6.90 20.09 11.86
CA PHE A 25 7.70 18.94 11.42
C PHE A 25 8.56 19.31 10.23
N ASP A 26 9.85 19.06 10.32
CA ASP A 26 10.79 19.24 9.20
C ASP A 26 10.51 18.22 8.08
N SER A 27 10.13 17.01 8.47
CA SER A 27 9.79 15.92 7.55
C SER A 27 8.54 15.18 8.01
N VAL A 28 7.63 14.96 7.08
CA VAL A 28 6.48 14.05 7.23
C VAL A 28 6.61 12.99 6.15
N LEU A 29 6.60 11.73 6.53
CA LEU A 29 6.78 10.59 5.63
C LEU A 29 5.60 9.65 5.75
N THR A 30 5.31 8.92 4.69
CA THR A 30 4.38 7.80 4.69
C THR A 30 5.13 6.50 4.49
N ALA A 31 4.54 5.41 4.95
CA ALA A 31 5.10 4.08 4.86
C ALA A 31 3.99 3.04 4.66
N TYR A 32 4.36 1.89 4.11
CA TYR A 32 3.50 0.72 4.00
C TYR A 32 4.20 -0.49 4.58
N GLY A 33 3.39 -1.33 5.21
CA GLY A 33 3.77 -2.63 5.71
C GLY A 33 2.64 -3.26 6.51
N LEU A 34 2.79 -4.52 6.79
CA LEU A 34 1.86 -5.35 7.55
C LEU A 34 2.66 -6.15 8.59
N THR A 35 1.97 -6.74 9.55
CA THR A 35 2.59 -7.47 10.65
C THR A 35 3.55 -8.55 10.15
N GLU A 36 3.21 -9.22 9.07
CA GLU A 36 3.95 -10.28 8.42
C GLU A 36 5.29 -9.82 7.81
N CYS A 37 5.50 -8.51 7.67
CA CYS A 37 6.78 -7.92 7.25
C CYS A 37 7.26 -6.82 8.20
N TRP A 38 7.04 -6.96 9.50
CA TRP A 38 7.47 -6.03 10.54
C TRP A 38 6.96 -4.60 10.35
N ALA A 39 5.75 -4.46 9.77
CA ALA A 39 5.07 -3.19 9.51
C ALA A 39 5.85 -2.20 8.63
N TYR A 40 6.90 -2.62 7.94
CA TYR A 40 7.73 -1.72 7.13
C TYR A 40 8.35 -2.41 5.92
N ALA A 41 7.69 -2.31 4.78
CA ALA A 41 8.16 -2.82 3.49
C ALA A 41 8.59 -1.69 2.54
N THR A 42 7.82 -0.60 2.49
CA THR A 42 8.17 0.61 1.74
C THR A 42 8.06 1.85 2.59
N GLY A 43 8.74 2.92 2.20
CA GLY A 43 8.67 4.21 2.86
C GLY A 43 9.13 5.35 1.98
N CYS A 44 8.50 6.52 2.18
CA CYS A 44 8.97 7.77 1.64
C CYS A 44 10.28 8.19 2.31
N ARG A 45 11.07 8.98 1.60
CA ARG A 45 12.38 9.43 2.07
C ARG A 45 12.36 10.92 2.39
N PRO A 46 13.21 11.39 3.30
CA PRO A 46 13.44 12.82 3.50
C PRO A 46 13.78 13.50 2.17
N GLY A 47 13.05 14.55 1.81
CA GLY A 47 13.20 15.24 0.54
C GLY A 47 12.22 14.83 -0.55
N ASP A 48 11.45 13.76 -0.37
CA ASP A 48 10.31 13.45 -1.25
C ASP A 48 9.27 14.59 -1.18
N SER A 49 8.65 14.90 -2.32
CA SER A 49 7.63 15.96 -2.41
C SER A 49 6.37 15.61 -1.62
N ASP A 50 5.58 16.62 -1.25
CA ASP A 50 4.30 16.41 -0.58
C ASP A 50 3.35 15.53 -1.38
N GLU A 51 3.45 15.58 -2.71
CA GLU A 51 2.68 14.75 -3.62
C GLU A 51 3.10 13.27 -3.52
N ILE A 52 4.40 12.96 -3.56
CA ILE A 52 4.90 11.60 -3.36
C ILE A 52 4.48 11.07 -1.99
N VAL A 53 4.66 11.87 -0.94
CA VAL A 53 4.33 11.47 0.43
C VAL A 53 2.83 11.22 0.63
N SER A 54 1.95 11.96 -0.05
CA SER A 54 0.50 11.81 0.10
C SER A 54 -0.13 10.77 -0.82
N LEU A 55 0.43 10.56 -2.02
CA LEU A 55 -0.16 9.68 -3.03
C LEU A 55 0.49 8.29 -3.09
N THR A 56 1.64 8.13 -2.41
CA THR A 56 2.36 6.87 -2.40
C THR A 56 2.80 6.50 -0.98
N SER A 57 3.19 5.26 -0.80
CA SER A 57 3.86 4.76 0.40
C SER A 57 5.38 4.64 0.21
N GLY A 58 5.91 5.38 -0.76
CA GLY A 58 7.33 5.41 -1.05
C GLY A 58 7.87 4.12 -1.69
N ARG A 59 9.18 3.93 -1.60
CA ARG A 59 9.93 2.87 -2.26
C ARG A 59 10.34 1.79 -1.27
N ALA A 60 10.61 0.58 -1.78
CA ALA A 60 11.13 -0.52 -0.98
C ALA A 60 12.31 -0.05 -0.09
N VAL A 61 12.34 -0.53 1.14
CA VAL A 61 13.46 -0.26 2.05
C VAL A 61 14.67 -1.11 1.66
N ASP A 62 15.85 -0.70 2.07
CA ASP A 62 17.09 -1.37 1.69
C ASP A 62 17.07 -2.85 2.12
N GLY A 63 17.36 -3.75 1.18
CA GLY A 63 17.35 -5.20 1.43
C GLY A 63 15.96 -5.84 1.38
N VAL A 64 14.93 -5.09 0.99
CA VAL A 64 13.57 -5.58 0.73
C VAL A 64 13.24 -5.40 -0.74
N GLU A 65 12.62 -6.40 -1.31
CA GLU A 65 12.09 -6.38 -2.68
C GLU A 65 10.57 -6.26 -2.61
N VAL A 66 10.02 -5.42 -3.48
CA VAL A 66 8.57 -5.26 -3.65
C VAL A 66 8.26 -5.37 -5.13
N THR A 67 7.27 -6.17 -5.46
CA THR A 67 6.76 -6.32 -6.82
C THR A 67 5.24 -6.32 -6.84
N VAL A 68 4.68 -6.07 -8.00
CA VAL A 68 3.23 -6.15 -8.24
C VAL A 68 2.99 -7.19 -9.32
N VAL A 69 2.08 -8.13 -9.06
CA VAL A 69 1.83 -9.26 -9.95
C VAL A 69 0.39 -9.33 -10.43
N ALA A 70 0.22 -9.85 -11.64
CA ALA A 70 -1.10 -10.14 -12.20
C ALA A 70 -1.75 -11.35 -11.49
N PRO A 71 -3.07 -11.51 -11.56
CA PRO A 71 -3.72 -12.79 -11.26
C PRO A 71 -3.08 -13.90 -12.12
N GLY A 72 -2.43 -14.87 -11.46
CA GLY A 72 -1.66 -15.93 -12.13
C GLY A 72 -0.14 -15.76 -12.06
N GLY A 73 0.38 -14.68 -11.43
CA GLY A 73 1.73 -14.63 -10.87
C GLY A 73 2.81 -13.98 -11.75
N GLY A 74 2.50 -13.31 -12.84
CA GLY A 74 3.51 -12.58 -13.62
C GLY A 74 3.71 -11.14 -13.11
N PRO A 75 4.96 -10.60 -13.06
CA PRO A 75 5.19 -9.21 -12.68
C PRO A 75 4.54 -8.25 -13.69
N LEU A 76 3.93 -7.19 -13.17
CA LEU A 76 3.26 -6.17 -13.96
C LEU A 76 4.19 -4.99 -14.26
N PRO A 77 4.03 -4.34 -15.43
CA PRO A 77 4.73 -3.11 -15.73
C PRO A 77 4.30 -1.97 -14.79
N ALA A 78 5.15 -0.93 -14.73
CA ALA A 78 4.86 0.25 -13.91
C ALA A 78 3.50 0.89 -14.29
N GLY A 79 2.73 1.25 -13.28
CA GLY A 79 1.41 1.85 -13.40
C GLY A 79 0.25 0.88 -13.45
N GLU A 80 0.47 -0.41 -13.66
CA GLU A 80 -0.57 -1.43 -13.62
C GLU A 80 -0.81 -1.93 -12.20
N ALA A 81 -2.09 -2.16 -11.86
CA ALA A 81 -2.51 -2.60 -10.53
C ALA A 81 -2.57 -4.12 -10.45
N GLY A 82 -2.10 -4.68 -9.35
CA GLY A 82 -2.14 -6.11 -9.07
C GLY A 82 -1.80 -6.40 -7.61
N GLU A 83 -1.63 -7.66 -7.26
CA GLU A 83 -1.25 -8.03 -5.89
C GLU A 83 0.18 -7.59 -5.58
N VAL A 84 0.34 -6.96 -4.42
CA VAL A 84 1.65 -6.56 -3.89
C VAL A 84 2.31 -7.76 -3.22
N LEU A 85 3.52 -8.09 -3.67
CA LEU A 85 4.37 -9.09 -3.03
C LEU A 85 5.59 -8.44 -2.39
N VAL A 86 6.02 -8.98 -1.25
CA VAL A 86 7.18 -8.51 -0.50
C VAL A 86 8.14 -9.67 -0.25
N ARG A 87 9.44 -9.45 -0.47
CA ARG A 87 10.50 -10.41 -0.15
C ARG A 87 11.67 -9.70 0.53
N GLY A 88 12.20 -10.27 1.58
CA GLY A 88 13.37 -9.73 2.26
C GLY A 88 13.52 -10.22 3.70
N TYR A 89 14.52 -9.67 4.38
CA TYR A 89 14.85 -10.03 5.76
C TYR A 89 13.74 -9.69 6.76
N ASN A 90 12.81 -8.82 6.39
CA ASN A 90 11.70 -8.37 7.22
C ASN A 90 10.47 -9.27 7.12
N VAL A 91 10.43 -10.23 6.19
CA VAL A 91 9.33 -11.17 6.08
C VAL A 91 9.37 -12.15 7.26
N MET A 92 8.21 -12.40 7.88
CA MET A 92 8.07 -13.34 8.99
C MET A 92 8.57 -14.75 8.65
N VAL A 93 8.94 -15.52 9.66
CA VAL A 93 9.26 -16.95 9.49
C VAL A 93 7.99 -17.76 9.22
N GLY A 94 6.85 -17.34 9.75
CA GLY A 94 5.56 -17.97 9.56
C GLY A 94 4.59 -17.68 10.69
N TYR A 95 3.38 -18.19 10.54
CA TYR A 95 2.35 -18.15 11.58
C TYR A 95 2.60 -19.23 12.64
N TRP A 96 2.37 -18.89 13.90
CA TRP A 96 2.59 -19.80 15.03
C TRP A 96 1.68 -21.03 14.95
N ASN A 97 2.29 -22.22 14.96
CA ASN A 97 1.59 -23.51 14.84
C ASN A 97 0.62 -23.65 13.67
N ASP A 98 0.82 -22.86 12.60
CA ASP A 98 -0.01 -22.90 11.40
C ASP A 98 0.86 -22.95 10.13
N PRO A 99 1.43 -24.12 9.80
CA PRO A 99 2.24 -24.29 8.60
C PRO A 99 1.43 -24.18 7.30
N GLU A 100 0.13 -24.48 7.34
CA GLU A 100 -0.75 -24.38 6.18
C GLU A 100 -0.99 -22.91 5.81
N ALA A 101 -1.39 -22.07 6.77
CA ALA A 101 -1.52 -20.64 6.54
C ALA A 101 -0.17 -19.99 6.16
N THR A 102 0.94 -20.47 6.73
CA THR A 102 2.28 -19.99 6.38
C THR A 102 2.59 -20.28 4.91
N ALA A 103 2.36 -21.52 4.45
CA ALA A 103 2.60 -21.91 3.06
C ALA A 103 1.64 -21.22 2.07
N ALA A 104 0.45 -20.83 2.52
CA ALA A 104 -0.48 -20.02 1.72
C ALA A 104 -0.05 -18.55 1.61
N ALA A 105 0.63 -18.01 2.65
CA ALA A 105 1.05 -16.62 2.68
C ALA A 105 2.45 -16.41 2.07
N ILE A 106 3.37 -17.37 2.18
CA ILE A 106 4.74 -17.24 1.68
C ILE A 106 4.98 -18.36 0.68
N ASP A 107 5.28 -17.97 -0.57
CA ASP A 107 5.53 -18.93 -1.65
C ASP A 107 6.93 -19.60 -1.56
N ALA A 108 7.20 -20.54 -2.47
CA ALA A 108 8.46 -21.29 -2.50
C ALA A 108 9.69 -20.42 -2.82
N ASP A 109 9.51 -19.27 -3.44
CA ASP A 109 10.56 -18.30 -3.77
C ASP A 109 10.76 -17.24 -2.65
N GLY A 110 10.02 -17.36 -1.56
CA GLY A 110 10.10 -16.51 -0.38
C GLY A 110 9.34 -15.18 -0.53
N TRP A 111 8.41 -15.09 -1.47
CA TRP A 111 7.52 -13.94 -1.59
C TRP A 111 6.33 -14.05 -0.65
N LEU A 112 6.13 -13.02 0.16
CA LEU A 112 4.94 -12.83 0.97
C LEU A 112 3.82 -12.26 0.10
N HIS A 113 2.74 -13.00 -0.04
CA HIS A 113 1.48 -12.55 -0.63
C HIS A 113 0.73 -11.68 0.37
N THR A 114 0.71 -10.37 0.14
CA THR A 114 0.16 -9.43 1.13
C THR A 114 -1.36 -9.38 1.13
N GLY A 115 -2.00 -9.81 0.05
CA GLY A 115 -3.42 -9.65 -0.16
C GLY A 115 -3.85 -8.20 -0.41
N ASP A 116 -2.91 -7.27 -0.47
CA ASP A 116 -3.17 -5.88 -0.85
C ASP A 116 -2.97 -5.68 -2.35
N VAL A 117 -3.77 -4.82 -2.94
CA VAL A 117 -3.68 -4.42 -4.34
C VAL A 117 -3.00 -3.06 -4.42
N GLY A 118 -2.03 -2.95 -5.31
CA GLY A 118 -1.29 -1.71 -5.49
C GLY A 118 -0.66 -1.62 -6.87
N LYS A 119 0.05 -0.53 -7.11
CA LYS A 119 0.81 -0.29 -8.32
C LYS A 119 2.15 0.38 -7.97
N LEU A 120 3.17 0.05 -8.74
CA LEU A 120 4.47 0.74 -8.68
C LEU A 120 4.54 1.77 -9.81
N ASP A 121 5.00 2.97 -9.51
CA ASP A 121 5.35 3.92 -10.55
C ASP A 121 6.73 3.61 -11.18
N ALA A 122 7.12 4.38 -12.20
CA ALA A 122 8.41 4.20 -12.88
C ALA A 122 9.63 4.48 -11.97
N ALA A 123 9.44 5.17 -10.85
CA ALA A 123 10.47 5.43 -9.84
C ALA A 123 10.48 4.38 -8.72
N GLY A 124 9.55 3.41 -8.75
CA GLY A 124 9.40 2.36 -7.75
C GLY A 124 8.62 2.77 -6.51
N ASN A 125 7.88 3.89 -6.54
CA ASN A 125 7.00 4.24 -5.45
C ASN A 125 5.72 3.39 -5.50
N LEU A 126 5.34 2.82 -4.36
CA LEU A 126 4.17 1.98 -4.19
C LEU A 126 2.95 2.84 -3.83
N SER A 127 1.86 2.66 -4.55
CA SER A 127 0.53 3.17 -4.17
C SER A 127 -0.38 1.98 -3.90
N ILE A 128 -0.92 1.88 -2.69
CA ILE A 128 -1.93 0.87 -2.34
C ILE A 128 -3.28 1.40 -2.80
N THR A 129 -4.04 0.58 -3.51
CA THR A 129 -5.34 0.95 -4.05
C THR A 129 -6.50 0.25 -3.36
N ASP A 130 -6.32 -1.01 -2.95
CA ASP A 130 -7.38 -1.79 -2.30
C ASP A 130 -6.83 -3.08 -1.65
N ARG A 131 -7.74 -3.98 -1.25
CA ARG A 131 -7.45 -5.35 -0.84
C ARG A 131 -8.08 -6.36 -1.78
N LEU A 132 -7.38 -7.46 -2.06
CA LEU A 132 -7.89 -8.53 -2.92
C LEU A 132 -9.23 -9.11 -2.45
N LYS A 133 -9.39 -9.25 -1.13
CA LYS A 133 -10.63 -9.81 -0.53
C LYS A 133 -11.84 -8.88 -0.66
N ASP A 134 -11.62 -7.59 -0.85
CA ASP A 134 -12.67 -6.58 -0.92
C ASP A 134 -13.05 -6.28 -2.39
N MET A 135 -12.21 -6.69 -3.35
CA MET A 135 -12.46 -6.58 -4.78
C MET A 135 -13.65 -7.45 -5.21
N TYR A 136 -14.49 -6.92 -6.06
CA TYR A 136 -15.60 -7.66 -6.69
C TYR A 136 -15.64 -7.42 -8.21
N VAL A 137 -16.33 -8.30 -8.93
CA VAL A 137 -16.38 -8.25 -10.39
C VAL A 137 -17.72 -7.68 -10.88
N VAL A 138 -17.65 -6.62 -11.68
CA VAL A 138 -18.83 -5.99 -12.31
C VAL A 138 -18.68 -6.02 -13.82
N GLY A 139 -19.58 -6.73 -14.51
CA GLY A 139 -19.57 -6.79 -15.97
C GLY A 139 -18.26 -7.35 -16.57
N GLY A 140 -17.52 -8.18 -15.82
CA GLY A 140 -16.24 -8.75 -16.23
C GLY A 140 -15.01 -7.88 -15.89
N PHE A 141 -15.20 -6.76 -15.20
CA PHE A 141 -14.12 -5.90 -14.73
C PHE A 141 -13.97 -5.97 -13.21
N ASN A 142 -12.74 -5.95 -12.75
CA ASN A 142 -12.45 -5.82 -11.32
C ASN A 142 -12.86 -4.42 -10.85
N ALA A 143 -13.69 -4.36 -9.82
CA ALA A 143 -14.06 -3.14 -9.15
C ALA A 143 -13.42 -3.13 -7.75
N TYR A 144 -12.77 -2.05 -7.45
CA TYR A 144 -12.06 -1.84 -6.20
C TYR A 144 -12.82 -0.83 -5.35
N PRO A 145 -13.45 -1.26 -4.22
CA PRO A 145 -14.25 -0.40 -3.35
C PRO A 145 -13.60 0.94 -3.02
N ALA A 146 -12.34 0.91 -2.60
CA ALA A 146 -11.63 2.12 -2.20
C ALA A 146 -11.47 3.15 -3.34
N GLU A 147 -11.32 2.71 -4.59
CA GLU A 147 -11.28 3.64 -5.74
C GLU A 147 -12.62 4.37 -5.93
N VAL A 148 -13.73 3.63 -5.80
CA VAL A 148 -15.08 4.20 -5.93
C VAL A 148 -15.36 5.15 -4.76
N GLU A 149 -15.03 4.75 -3.54
CA GLU A 149 -15.17 5.56 -2.32
C GLU A 149 -14.40 6.87 -2.42
N GLN A 150 -13.15 6.84 -2.91
CA GLN A 150 -12.34 8.04 -3.13
C GLN A 150 -12.96 9.01 -4.14
N VAL A 151 -13.68 8.51 -5.14
CA VAL A 151 -14.41 9.36 -6.08
C VAL A 151 -15.64 9.99 -5.41
N LEU A 152 -16.38 9.19 -4.64
CA LEU A 152 -17.60 9.65 -3.97
C LEU A 152 -17.32 10.75 -2.92
N VAL A 153 -16.27 10.60 -2.11
CA VAL A 153 -15.91 11.59 -1.08
C VAL A 153 -15.34 12.91 -1.63
N ARG A 154 -15.07 12.99 -2.93
CA ARG A 154 -14.74 14.28 -3.58
C ARG A 154 -15.95 15.19 -3.73
N HIS A 155 -17.15 14.65 -3.63
CA HIS A 155 -18.37 15.45 -3.69
C HIS A 155 -18.59 16.16 -2.35
N GLU A 156 -18.79 17.48 -2.37
CA GLU A 156 -18.87 18.32 -1.18
C GLU A 156 -19.94 17.91 -0.16
N ALA A 157 -20.99 17.22 -0.60
CA ALA A 157 -22.08 16.75 0.26
C ALA A 157 -21.82 15.33 0.83
N VAL A 158 -20.69 14.68 0.52
CA VAL A 158 -20.34 13.33 0.99
C VAL A 158 -19.20 13.43 1.98
N SER A 159 -19.44 13.08 3.23
CA SER A 159 -18.40 13.04 4.27
C SER A 159 -17.71 11.67 4.34
N GLU A 160 -18.46 10.60 4.09
CA GLU A 160 -17.96 9.23 4.09
C GLU A 160 -18.72 8.40 3.06
N ALA A 161 -18.07 7.40 2.50
CA ALA A 161 -18.68 6.42 1.60
C ALA A 161 -18.13 5.03 1.93
N ALA A 162 -18.97 4.00 1.81
CA ALA A 162 -18.58 2.60 1.87
C ALA A 162 -19.21 1.86 0.70
N VAL A 163 -18.39 1.16 -0.07
CA VAL A 163 -18.79 0.39 -1.24
C VAL A 163 -18.61 -1.09 -0.94
N ILE A 164 -19.66 -1.87 -1.16
CA ILE A 164 -19.65 -3.32 -0.96
C ILE A 164 -20.16 -4.02 -2.20
N GLY A 165 -19.57 -5.15 -2.55
CA GLY A 165 -20.08 -6.06 -3.55
C GLY A 165 -21.34 -6.79 -3.01
N VAL A 166 -22.36 -6.94 -3.82
CA VAL A 166 -23.59 -7.69 -3.51
C VAL A 166 -23.82 -8.76 -4.56
#